data_1a12c26b333731794ae8526aacbf87b6
#
_entry.id   1a12c26b333731794ae8526aacbf87b6
#
_cell.length_a   1.000
_cell.length_b   1.000
_cell.length_c   1.000
_cell.angle_alpha   90.00
_cell.angle_beta   90.00
_cell.angle_gamma   90.00
#
_symmetry.space_group_name_H-M   'P 1'
#
loop_
_entity.id
_entity.type
_entity.pdbx_description
1 polymer ?
#
loop_
_entity_poly.entity_id
_entity_poly.type
_entity_poly.pdbx_seq_one_letter_code
_entity_poly.pdbx_strand_id
1 'polypeptide(L)'
;MKSIAPKMVALMIAVGASGAACASVNLQGEAGSEFTNLSASFGAGEPGMTFNTQWAHSDNDGDTIGLGMGYNFNLGPFLMTLGGKGIYLNPKDGDEGYAIAAGGGAELPLGQYFTLFGEGYYSPDSMSSGVDDYVEANAGVRLNVLPSLNIEAGYRYIDMAGKDGHRDNTLADGAYAGVNFRF
;
A
#
# COMPACT_ATOMS: atom_id res chain seq x y z
N MET A 1 19.25 16.29 -7.19
CA MET A 1 17.90 15.74 -7.10
C MET A 1 17.23 16.31 -5.85
N LYS A 2 16.09 17.02 -5.99
CA LYS A 2 15.37 17.57 -4.82
C LYS A 2 14.51 16.47 -4.24
N SER A 3 14.80 16.02 -3.02
CA SER A 3 14.01 15.01 -2.31
C SER A 3 12.52 15.37 -2.30
N ILE A 4 11.70 14.55 -2.89
CA ILE A 4 10.24 14.67 -2.94
C ILE A 4 9.62 14.19 -1.61
N ALA A 5 10.33 13.31 -0.90
CA ALA A 5 9.90 12.69 0.35
C ALA A 5 9.30 13.64 1.42
N PRO A 6 9.94 14.77 1.81
CA PRO A 6 9.38 15.60 2.88
C PRO A 6 8.09 16.34 2.48
N LYS A 7 7.89 16.61 1.19
CA LYS A 7 6.67 17.27 0.69
C LYS A 7 5.48 16.31 0.64
N MET A 8 5.75 15.02 0.44
CA MET A 8 4.71 14.00 0.39
C MET A 8 4.23 13.57 1.77
N VAL A 9 5.13 13.43 2.73
CA VAL A 9 4.76 13.22 4.13
C VAL A 9 3.84 14.35 4.61
N ALA A 10 4.13 15.61 4.24
CA ALA A 10 3.27 16.75 4.57
C ALA A 10 1.90 16.70 3.87
N LEU A 11 1.83 16.19 2.64
CA LEU A 11 0.55 16.04 1.91
C LEU A 11 -0.31 14.93 2.52
N MET A 12 0.29 13.81 2.91
CA MET A 12 -0.44 12.71 3.58
C MET A 12 -1.05 13.15 4.92
N ILE A 13 -0.32 13.95 5.71
CA ILE A 13 -0.81 14.51 6.98
C ILE A 13 -1.94 15.53 6.73
N ALA A 14 -1.88 16.32 5.66
CA ALA A 14 -2.89 17.33 5.37
C ALA A 14 -4.24 16.73 4.93
N VAL A 15 -4.24 15.59 4.24
CA VAL A 15 -5.47 14.88 3.86
C VAL A 15 -6.16 14.27 5.08
N GLY A 16 -5.40 13.83 6.09
CA GLY A 16 -5.95 13.32 7.36
C GLY A 16 -6.63 14.37 8.24
N ALA A 17 -6.31 15.65 8.07
CA ALA A 17 -6.82 16.72 8.93
C ALA A 17 -8.17 17.33 8.47
N SER A 18 -8.64 17.03 7.25
CA SER A 18 -9.90 17.57 6.70
C SER A 18 -11.12 16.70 7.00
N GLY A 19 -11.30 16.33 8.24
CA GLY A 19 -12.31 15.48 8.83
C GLY A 19 -13.64 15.33 8.10
N ALA A 20 -13.88 14.13 7.58
CA ALA A 20 -15.23 13.60 7.50
C ALA A 20 -15.52 12.89 8.83
N ALA A 21 -16.49 13.37 9.57
CA ALA A 21 -16.97 12.72 10.77
C ALA A 21 -17.35 11.27 10.46
N CYS A 22 -16.74 10.32 11.17
CA CYS A 22 -17.05 8.88 11.25
C CYS A 22 -16.24 7.88 10.42
N ALA A 23 -15.22 8.22 9.66
CA ALA A 23 -14.36 7.21 9.07
C ALA A 23 -13.03 7.12 9.83
N SER A 24 -12.61 5.90 10.21
CA SER A 24 -11.30 5.68 10.84
C SER A 24 -10.18 6.09 9.89
N VAL A 25 -9.23 6.85 10.39
CA VAL A 25 -7.99 7.23 9.68
C VAL A 25 -6.87 6.32 10.17
N ASN A 26 -6.15 5.68 9.24
CA ASN A 26 -4.96 4.91 9.59
C ASN A 26 -3.75 5.54 8.90
N LEU A 27 -2.65 5.65 9.66
CA LEU A 27 -1.33 6.04 9.16
C LEU A 27 -0.37 4.89 9.44
N GLN A 28 0.31 4.39 8.41
CA GLN A 28 1.17 3.23 8.48
C GLN A 28 2.55 3.52 7.92
N GLY A 29 3.56 3.06 8.62
CA GLY A 29 4.94 3.05 8.15
C GLY A 29 5.51 1.66 8.24
N GLU A 30 6.19 1.22 7.19
CA GLU A 30 6.84 -0.07 7.08
C GLU A 30 8.30 0.11 6.68
N ALA A 31 9.16 -0.74 7.19
CA ALA A 31 10.57 -0.81 6.81
C ALA A 31 10.98 -2.27 6.60
N GLY A 32 11.45 -2.56 5.41
CA GLY A 32 12.13 -3.80 5.04
C GLY A 32 13.64 -3.61 4.93
N SER A 33 14.35 -4.63 4.42
CA SER A 33 15.80 -4.56 4.25
C SER A 33 16.23 -3.58 3.15
N GLU A 34 15.42 -3.42 2.10
CA GLU A 34 15.76 -2.64 0.91
C GLU A 34 14.67 -1.65 0.50
N PHE A 35 13.59 -1.57 1.28
CA PHE A 35 12.48 -0.68 0.97
C PHE A 35 11.89 -0.01 2.21
N THR A 36 11.23 1.11 1.97
CA THR A 36 10.38 1.82 2.94
C THR A 36 9.02 2.07 2.30
N ASN A 37 7.94 1.86 3.05
CA ASN A 37 6.59 2.15 2.60
C ASN A 37 5.86 3.01 3.63
N LEU A 38 5.19 4.06 3.16
CA LEU A 38 4.33 4.92 3.96
C LEU A 38 2.94 4.93 3.34
N SER A 39 1.91 4.74 4.14
CA SER A 39 0.53 4.80 3.67
C SER A 39 -0.39 5.52 4.63
N ALA A 40 -1.46 6.06 4.08
CA ALA A 40 -2.59 6.58 4.82
C ALA A 40 -3.88 6.04 4.22
N SER A 41 -4.84 5.66 5.07
CA SER A 41 -6.13 5.15 4.61
C SER A 41 -7.29 5.69 5.44
N PHE A 42 -8.46 5.73 4.80
CA PHE A 42 -9.74 6.15 5.38
C PHE A 42 -10.75 5.02 5.21
N GLY A 43 -11.51 4.69 6.26
CA GLY A 43 -12.50 3.62 6.23
C GLY A 43 -11.89 2.21 6.21
N ALA A 44 -10.58 2.05 6.42
CA ALA A 44 -9.95 0.75 6.51
C ALA A 44 -10.33 0.04 7.81
N GLY A 45 -10.54 -1.29 7.72
CA GLY A 45 -10.91 -2.13 8.86
C GLY A 45 -12.39 -2.11 9.22
N GLU A 46 -13.25 -1.44 8.44
CA GLU A 46 -14.69 -1.37 8.63
C GLU A 46 -15.43 -1.60 7.30
N PRO A 47 -16.64 -2.21 7.30
CA PRO A 47 -17.44 -2.35 6.09
C PRO A 47 -17.81 -0.97 5.50
N GLY A 48 -17.69 -0.83 4.18
CA GLY A 48 -18.01 0.39 3.46
C GLY A 48 -16.92 0.83 2.50
N MET A 49 -16.99 2.07 2.04
CA MET A 49 -15.98 2.64 1.16
C MET A 49 -14.66 2.87 1.89
N THR A 50 -13.56 2.51 1.25
CA THR A 50 -12.21 2.78 1.72
C THR A 50 -11.40 3.52 0.67
N PHE A 51 -10.54 4.42 1.12
CA PHE A 51 -9.59 5.15 0.29
C PHE A 51 -8.19 5.01 0.88
N ASN A 52 -7.19 4.88 0.04
CA ASN A 52 -5.81 4.83 0.49
C ASN A 52 -4.89 5.66 -0.40
N THR A 53 -3.79 6.10 0.20
CA THR A 53 -2.63 6.63 -0.51
C THR A 53 -1.39 5.93 0.01
N GLN A 54 -0.44 5.70 -0.87
CA GLN A 54 0.77 4.94 -0.58
C GLN A 54 1.96 5.58 -1.26
N TRP A 55 3.11 5.57 -0.62
CA TRP A 55 4.41 5.83 -1.20
C TRP A 55 5.36 4.70 -0.82
N ALA A 56 5.95 4.06 -1.81
CA ALA A 56 6.98 3.06 -1.61
C ALA A 56 8.28 3.52 -2.26
N HIS A 57 9.41 3.24 -1.62
CA HIS A 57 10.73 3.65 -2.02
C HIS A 57 11.75 2.53 -1.85
N SER A 58 12.59 2.35 -2.86
CA SER A 58 13.80 1.53 -2.82
C SER A 58 14.96 2.34 -3.39
N ASP A 59 16.10 2.34 -2.71
CA ASP A 59 17.30 3.02 -3.20
C ASP A 59 17.81 2.43 -4.53
N ASN A 60 17.50 1.17 -4.79
CA ASN A 60 17.97 0.42 -5.95
C ASN A 60 16.99 0.42 -7.13
N ASP A 61 15.68 0.54 -6.87
CA ASP A 61 14.63 0.25 -7.86
C ASP A 61 13.65 1.42 -8.08
N GLY A 62 13.72 2.50 -7.28
CA GLY A 62 12.99 3.74 -7.50
C GLY A 62 11.84 3.98 -6.53
N ASP A 63 10.78 4.63 -7.02
CA ASP A 63 9.65 5.10 -6.22
C ASP A 63 8.32 4.76 -6.86
N THR A 64 7.30 4.51 -6.05
CA THR A 64 5.90 4.50 -6.50
C THR A 64 5.02 5.35 -5.59
N ILE A 65 3.96 5.92 -6.18
CA ILE A 65 2.94 6.68 -5.47
C ILE A 65 1.59 6.17 -5.93
N GLY A 66 0.82 5.61 -5.00
CA GLY A 66 -0.49 5.04 -5.25
C GLY A 66 -1.62 5.85 -4.63
N LEU A 67 -2.73 5.93 -5.34
CA LEU A 67 -4.03 6.36 -4.84
C LEU A 67 -5.04 5.26 -5.12
N GLY A 68 -5.68 4.74 -4.09
CA GLY A 68 -6.62 3.63 -4.20
C GLY A 68 -7.98 3.94 -3.62
N MET A 69 -8.97 3.22 -4.15
CA MET A 69 -10.33 3.17 -3.61
C MET A 69 -10.84 1.74 -3.64
N GLY A 70 -11.66 1.39 -2.67
CA GLY A 70 -12.23 0.06 -2.57
C GLY A 70 -13.52 0.03 -1.77
N TYR A 71 -14.08 -1.15 -1.67
CA TYR A 71 -15.24 -1.43 -0.86
C TYR A 71 -14.98 -2.64 0.03
N ASN A 72 -15.15 -2.44 1.34
CA ASN A 72 -14.99 -3.47 2.36
C ASN A 72 -16.33 -4.11 2.67
N PHE A 73 -16.35 -5.44 2.77
CA PHE A 73 -17.53 -6.22 3.15
C PHE A 73 -17.15 -7.43 4.00
N ASN A 74 -18.04 -7.84 4.87
CA ASN A 74 -17.82 -9.03 5.69
C ASN A 74 -18.21 -10.30 4.93
N LEU A 75 -17.32 -11.29 4.95
CA LEU A 75 -17.57 -12.64 4.47
C LEU A 75 -17.25 -13.64 5.60
N GLY A 76 -18.25 -13.98 6.40
CA GLY A 76 -18.05 -14.75 7.62
C GLY A 76 -17.13 -13.99 8.60
N PRO A 77 -16.02 -14.60 9.05
CA PRO A 77 -15.06 -13.95 9.94
C PRO A 77 -14.10 -12.99 9.21
N PHE A 78 -14.10 -12.98 7.87
CA PHE A 78 -13.21 -12.17 7.07
C PHE A 78 -13.80 -10.81 6.78
N LEU A 79 -12.98 -9.76 6.87
CA LEU A 79 -13.23 -8.49 6.21
C LEU A 79 -12.50 -8.50 4.87
N MET A 80 -13.29 -8.52 3.79
CA MET A 80 -12.79 -8.57 2.42
C MET A 80 -12.81 -7.16 1.82
N THR A 81 -11.81 -6.85 1.01
CA THR A 81 -11.74 -5.61 0.23
C THR A 81 -11.64 -5.94 -1.25
N LEU A 82 -12.43 -5.26 -2.08
CA LEU A 82 -12.24 -5.23 -3.53
C LEU A 82 -12.05 -3.79 -3.97
N GLY A 83 -11.11 -3.54 -4.87
CA GLY A 83 -10.82 -2.17 -5.27
C GLY A 83 -9.86 -2.03 -6.44
N GLY A 84 -9.44 -0.80 -6.65
CA GLY A 84 -8.43 -0.45 -7.64
C GLY A 84 -7.53 0.67 -7.15
N LYS A 85 -6.37 0.77 -7.76
CA LYS A 85 -5.34 1.78 -7.49
C LYS A 85 -4.88 2.42 -8.80
N GLY A 86 -4.72 3.74 -8.81
CA GLY A 86 -3.89 4.44 -9.79
C GLY A 86 -2.52 4.67 -9.17
N ILE A 87 -1.48 4.24 -9.86
CA ILE A 87 -0.10 4.26 -9.35
C ILE A 87 0.76 5.06 -10.34
N TYR A 88 1.45 6.06 -9.85
CA TYR A 88 2.56 6.69 -10.55
C TYR A 88 3.83 5.88 -10.29
N LEU A 89 4.56 5.59 -11.35
CA LEU A 89 5.75 4.74 -11.37
C LEU A 89 6.96 5.58 -11.74
N ASN A 90 8.02 5.48 -10.96
CA ASN A 90 9.31 6.12 -11.21
C ASN A 90 10.42 5.07 -10.98
N PRO A 91 10.56 4.11 -11.92
CA PRO A 91 11.58 3.07 -11.83
C PRO A 91 12.97 3.69 -11.92
N LYS A 92 13.95 3.03 -11.32
CA LYS A 92 15.36 3.43 -11.43
C LYS A 92 15.94 3.17 -12.81
N ASP A 93 15.50 2.11 -13.44
CA ASP A 93 15.86 1.73 -14.81
C ASP A 93 14.59 1.62 -15.64
N GLY A 94 14.37 2.58 -16.53
CA GLY A 94 13.19 2.72 -17.36
C GLY A 94 12.61 4.14 -17.34
N ASP A 95 11.50 4.30 -18.03
CA ASP A 95 10.78 5.57 -18.12
C ASP A 95 9.73 5.69 -17.00
N GLU A 96 9.51 6.94 -16.56
CA GLU A 96 8.39 7.26 -15.68
C GLU A 96 7.05 6.90 -16.33
N GLY A 97 6.11 6.38 -15.56
CA GLY A 97 4.84 5.95 -16.10
C GLY A 97 3.73 5.89 -15.07
N TYR A 98 2.69 5.15 -15.42
CA TYR A 98 1.55 4.88 -14.53
C TYR A 98 1.06 3.45 -14.69
N ALA A 99 0.37 2.97 -13.68
CA ALA A 99 -0.39 1.72 -13.72
C ALA A 99 -1.78 1.92 -13.11
N ILE A 100 -2.78 1.25 -13.70
CA ILE A 100 -4.11 1.15 -13.13
C ILE A 100 -4.33 -0.29 -12.71
N ALA A 101 -4.18 -0.56 -11.43
CA ALA A 101 -4.23 -1.90 -10.86
C ALA A 101 -5.61 -2.21 -10.26
N ALA A 102 -6.08 -3.42 -10.48
CA ALA A 102 -7.24 -3.98 -9.80
C ALA A 102 -6.79 -5.06 -8.82
N GLY A 103 -7.51 -5.18 -7.70
CA GLY A 103 -7.16 -6.15 -6.69
C GLY A 103 -8.04 -6.09 -5.46
N GLY A 104 -7.50 -6.54 -4.36
CA GLY A 104 -8.20 -6.52 -3.09
C GLY A 104 -7.41 -7.20 -1.99
N GLY A 105 -8.06 -7.38 -0.84
CA GLY A 105 -7.45 -7.97 0.33
C GLY A 105 -8.44 -8.70 1.22
N ALA A 106 -7.91 -9.33 2.23
CA ALA A 106 -8.66 -9.98 3.28
C ALA A 106 -7.97 -9.76 4.63
N GLU A 107 -8.77 -9.50 5.65
CA GLU A 107 -8.33 -9.47 7.04
C GLU A 107 -9.11 -10.53 7.84
N LEU A 108 -8.41 -11.28 8.69
CA LEU A 108 -8.99 -12.27 9.60
C LEU A 108 -8.58 -11.94 11.04
N PRO A 109 -9.48 -11.36 11.84
CA PRO A 109 -9.22 -11.16 13.26
C PRO A 109 -9.11 -12.51 14.00
N LEU A 110 -8.01 -12.72 14.71
CA LEU A 110 -7.75 -13.87 15.58
C LEU A 110 -7.83 -13.44 17.05
N GLY A 111 -9.08 -13.35 17.54
CA GLY A 111 -9.35 -12.79 18.86
C GLY A 111 -9.21 -11.27 18.88
N GLN A 112 -8.80 -10.72 20.03
CA GLN A 112 -8.71 -9.28 20.24
C GLN A 112 -7.32 -8.66 19.96
N TYR A 113 -6.29 -9.51 19.86
CA TYR A 113 -4.90 -9.05 19.78
C TYR A 113 -4.28 -9.23 18.40
N PHE A 114 -4.67 -10.24 17.64
CA PHE A 114 -4.03 -10.57 16.38
C PHE A 114 -5.00 -10.46 15.21
N THR A 115 -4.48 -10.02 14.08
CA THR A 115 -5.18 -10.02 12.79
C THR A 115 -4.22 -10.54 11.73
N LEU A 116 -4.61 -11.57 10.99
CA LEU A 116 -3.95 -11.95 9.75
C LEU A 116 -4.48 -11.07 8.63
N PHE A 117 -3.61 -10.66 7.72
CA PHE A 117 -4.02 -9.88 6.55
C PHE A 117 -3.25 -10.30 5.31
N GLY A 118 -3.85 -10.05 4.17
CA GLY A 118 -3.22 -10.19 2.87
C GLY A 118 -3.94 -9.35 1.84
N GLU A 119 -3.18 -8.76 0.91
CA GLU A 119 -3.71 -7.98 -0.21
C GLU A 119 -2.87 -8.21 -1.46
N GLY A 120 -3.46 -8.00 -2.62
CA GLY A 120 -2.76 -8.06 -3.89
C GLY A 120 -3.45 -7.22 -4.95
N TYR A 121 -2.63 -6.57 -5.79
CA TYR A 121 -3.07 -5.74 -6.91
C TYR A 121 -2.22 -6.05 -8.14
N TYR A 122 -2.86 -6.01 -9.30
CA TYR A 122 -2.22 -6.26 -10.58
C TYR A 122 -2.69 -5.28 -11.64
N SER A 123 -1.76 -4.77 -12.44
CA SER A 123 -2.02 -3.97 -13.63
C SER A 123 -1.32 -4.61 -14.83
N PRO A 124 -2.07 -5.04 -15.86
CA PRO A 124 -1.48 -5.57 -17.09
C PRO A 124 -0.90 -4.44 -17.95
N ASP A 125 -0.07 -4.80 -18.96
CA ASP A 125 0.51 -3.86 -19.94
C ASP A 125 -0.54 -2.93 -20.59
N SER A 126 -1.74 -3.44 -20.87
CA SER A 126 -2.81 -2.63 -21.45
C SER A 126 -3.33 -1.50 -20.54
N MET A 127 -3.02 -1.55 -19.25
CA MET A 127 -3.41 -0.58 -18.22
C MET A 127 -2.19 0.09 -17.55
N SER A 128 -1.00 -0.13 -18.12
CA SER A 128 0.27 0.41 -17.65
C SER A 128 0.94 1.24 -18.73
N SER A 129 1.82 2.15 -18.32
CA SER A 129 2.69 2.92 -19.20
C SER A 129 4.07 3.03 -18.55
N GLY A 130 5.13 2.92 -19.34
CA GLY A 130 6.52 2.92 -18.85
C GLY A 130 6.99 1.57 -18.30
N VAL A 131 6.08 0.63 -18.06
CA VAL A 131 6.35 -0.74 -17.61
C VAL A 131 5.44 -1.73 -18.36
N ASP A 132 5.83 -3.00 -18.44
CA ASP A 132 4.99 -4.04 -19.06
C ASP A 132 3.86 -4.46 -18.15
N ASP A 133 4.12 -4.64 -16.85
CA ASP A 133 3.07 -4.84 -15.86
C ASP A 133 3.51 -4.32 -14.48
N TYR A 134 2.55 -4.26 -13.55
CA TYR A 134 2.78 -3.91 -12.16
C TYR A 134 2.10 -4.94 -11.25
N VAL A 135 2.85 -5.46 -10.31
CA VAL A 135 2.37 -6.40 -9.29
C VAL A 135 2.66 -5.85 -7.91
N GLU A 136 1.67 -5.89 -7.05
CA GLU A 136 1.83 -5.60 -5.61
C GLU A 136 1.16 -6.71 -4.81
N ALA A 137 1.86 -7.26 -3.84
CA ALA A 137 1.33 -8.21 -2.88
C ALA A 137 1.89 -7.92 -1.47
N ASN A 138 1.06 -8.10 -0.47
CA ASN A 138 1.41 -7.93 0.92
C ASN A 138 0.64 -8.94 1.78
N ALA A 139 1.32 -9.59 2.71
CA ALA A 139 0.69 -10.48 3.67
C ALA A 139 1.45 -10.49 5.00
N GLY A 140 0.72 -10.62 6.11
CA GLY A 140 1.36 -10.57 7.41
C GLY A 140 0.43 -10.79 8.58
N VAL A 141 0.95 -10.47 9.74
CA VAL A 141 0.25 -10.48 11.02
C VAL A 141 0.34 -9.10 11.67
N ARG A 142 -0.77 -8.63 12.18
CA ARG A 142 -0.89 -7.38 12.95
C ARG A 142 -1.20 -7.70 14.39
N LEU A 143 -0.46 -7.09 15.32
CA LEU A 143 -0.67 -7.14 16.76
C LEU A 143 -1.30 -5.82 17.21
N ASN A 144 -2.51 -5.88 17.74
CA ASN A 144 -3.23 -4.75 18.31
C ASN A 144 -2.70 -4.48 19.74
N VAL A 145 -1.75 -3.56 19.88
CA VAL A 145 -1.10 -3.23 21.17
C VAL A 145 -1.97 -2.29 22.00
N LEU A 146 -2.53 -1.27 21.34
CA LEU A 146 -3.47 -0.30 21.91
C LEU A 146 -4.62 -0.08 20.92
N PRO A 147 -5.74 0.49 21.34
CA PRO A 147 -6.84 0.82 20.40
C PRO A 147 -6.41 1.70 19.22
N SER A 148 -5.38 2.54 19.41
CA SER A 148 -4.86 3.46 18.41
C SER A 148 -3.49 3.05 17.85
N LEU A 149 -2.89 1.94 18.30
CA LEU A 149 -1.53 1.54 17.91
C LEU A 149 -1.45 0.05 17.63
N ASN A 150 -1.05 -0.28 16.42
CA ASN A 150 -0.77 -1.65 16.00
C ASN A 150 0.68 -1.76 15.54
N ILE A 151 1.27 -2.93 15.78
CA ILE A 151 2.56 -3.33 15.22
C ILE A 151 2.29 -4.46 14.24
N GLU A 152 2.97 -4.47 13.13
CA GLU A 152 2.82 -5.54 12.16
C GLU A 152 4.17 -6.05 11.66
N ALA A 153 4.15 -7.30 11.21
CA ALA A 153 5.24 -7.94 10.51
C ALA A 153 4.66 -8.73 9.34
N GLY A 154 5.32 -8.65 8.21
CA GLY A 154 4.82 -9.28 6.99
C GLY A 154 5.89 -9.44 5.94
N TYR A 155 5.43 -9.81 4.76
CA TYR A 155 6.19 -9.90 3.54
C TYR A 155 5.52 -9.04 2.48
N ARG A 156 6.29 -8.16 1.85
CA ARG A 156 5.83 -7.29 0.77
C ARG A 156 6.59 -7.59 -0.51
N TYR A 157 5.84 -7.64 -1.60
CA TYR A 157 6.35 -7.75 -2.95
C TYR A 157 5.76 -6.61 -3.79
N ILE A 158 6.61 -5.82 -4.45
CA ILE A 158 6.23 -4.78 -5.41
C ILE A 158 7.20 -4.86 -6.56
N ASP A 159 6.67 -5.13 -7.75
CA ASP A 159 7.44 -5.29 -8.97
C ASP A 159 6.88 -4.45 -10.11
N MET A 160 7.79 -3.84 -10.85
CA MET A 160 7.57 -3.10 -12.09
C MET A 160 8.34 -3.81 -13.19
N ALA A 161 7.64 -4.60 -14.01
CA ALA A 161 8.26 -5.33 -15.11
C ALA A 161 8.82 -4.36 -16.15
N GLY A 162 10.10 -4.56 -16.51
CA GLY A 162 10.80 -3.67 -17.44
C GLY A 162 10.21 -3.73 -18.85
N LYS A 163 10.12 -2.58 -19.50
CA LYS A 163 9.60 -2.43 -20.87
C LYS A 163 10.73 -2.04 -21.82
N ASP A 164 10.58 -2.41 -23.11
CA ASP A 164 11.51 -2.02 -24.21
C ASP A 164 12.99 -2.38 -23.95
N GLY A 165 13.24 -3.46 -23.20
CA GLY A 165 14.58 -3.97 -22.91
C GLY A 165 15.21 -3.43 -21.62
N HIS A 166 14.48 -2.64 -20.85
CA HIS A 166 14.85 -2.28 -19.48
C HIS A 166 14.71 -3.49 -18.54
N ARG A 167 15.46 -3.48 -17.44
CA ARG A 167 15.34 -4.52 -16.40
C ARG A 167 14.06 -4.33 -15.59
N ASP A 168 13.61 -5.40 -14.93
CA ASP A 168 12.59 -5.31 -13.90
C ASP A 168 13.11 -4.51 -12.71
N ASN A 169 12.23 -3.74 -12.09
CA ASN A 169 12.52 -2.96 -10.89
C ASN A 169 11.64 -3.48 -9.74
N THR A 170 12.24 -4.29 -8.88
CA THR A 170 11.55 -4.89 -7.74
C THR A 170 11.73 -4.01 -6.50
N LEU A 171 10.80 -3.08 -6.27
CA LEU A 171 10.87 -2.12 -5.18
C LEU A 171 10.86 -2.77 -3.79
N ALA A 172 10.13 -3.86 -3.66
CA ALA A 172 10.03 -4.61 -2.42
C ALA A 172 9.98 -6.10 -2.73
N ASP A 173 10.85 -6.87 -2.10
CA ASP A 173 10.84 -8.33 -2.12
C ASP A 173 11.43 -8.82 -0.79
N GLY A 174 10.63 -8.76 0.27
CA GLY A 174 11.16 -9.12 1.57
C GLY A 174 10.24 -8.94 2.76
N ALA A 175 10.72 -9.46 3.87
CA ALA A 175 10.10 -9.27 5.17
C ALA A 175 10.24 -7.82 5.64
N TYR A 176 9.22 -7.35 6.35
CA TYR A 176 9.21 -6.02 6.95
C TYR A 176 8.64 -6.03 8.37
N ALA A 177 8.94 -4.96 9.10
CA ALA A 177 8.24 -4.57 10.31
C ALA A 177 7.56 -3.21 10.09
N GLY A 178 6.39 -3.02 10.67
CA GLY A 178 5.62 -1.81 10.50
C GLY A 178 4.90 -1.38 11.77
N VAL A 179 4.50 -0.11 11.76
CA VAL A 179 3.67 0.51 12.80
C VAL A 179 2.48 1.20 12.15
N ASN A 180 1.30 0.99 12.72
CA ASN A 180 0.06 1.58 12.24
C ASN A 180 -0.61 2.35 13.39
N PHE A 181 -0.95 3.61 13.14
CA PHE A 181 -1.71 4.48 14.04
C PHE A 181 -3.13 4.65 13.49
N ARG A 182 -4.12 4.37 14.34
CA ARG A 182 -5.55 4.54 14.05
C ARG A 182 -6.12 5.68 14.88
N PHE A 183 -6.89 6.56 14.22
CA PHE A 183 -7.57 7.72 14.82
C PHE A 183 -9.07 7.67 14.57
#